data_dfd38428c4a6ac0af30d7bf616ed9716
#
_entry.id   dfd38428c4a6ac0af30d7bf616ed9716
#
_cell.length_a   1.000
_cell.length_b   1.000
_cell.length_c   1.000
_cell.angle_alpha   90.00
_cell.angle_beta   90.00
_cell.angle_gamma   90.00
#
_symmetry.space_group_name_H-M   'P 1'
#
loop_
_entity.id
_entity.type
_entity.pdbx_description
1 polymer ?
#
loop_
_entity_poly.entity_id
_entity_poly.type
_entity_poly.pdbx_seq_one_letter_code
_entity_poly.pdbx_strand_id
1 'polypeptide(L)'
;MREHNLEYGKELTMESINTEESGYEAMRKLLESSSIPTAVFVANDLDAIGAMKAVKEKDLRIPEDIAFIGFDDIQLASYTEPSLTTVRQPIFEMGTTAISLLVQLIERKGKEPLKVELPTQLIIRKSSGEIKNKQR
;
A
#
# COMPACT_ATOMS: atom_id res chain seq x y z
N MET A 1 -6.16 10.40 -8.46
CA MET A 1 -7.58 10.65 -8.13
C MET A 1 -8.10 11.87 -8.89
N ARG A 2 -7.50 13.05 -8.79
CA ARG A 2 -7.97 14.26 -9.53
C ARG A 2 -8.04 14.05 -11.05
N GLU A 3 -7.05 13.40 -11.65
CA GLU A 3 -6.99 13.12 -13.09
C GLU A 3 -8.13 12.20 -13.58
N HIS A 4 -8.74 11.44 -12.68
CA HIS A 4 -9.85 10.53 -12.97
C HIS A 4 -11.18 11.01 -12.40
N ASN A 5 -11.30 12.28 -12.02
CA ASN A 5 -12.51 12.88 -11.43
C ASN A 5 -13.08 12.09 -10.23
N LEU A 6 -12.19 11.45 -9.46
CA LEU A 6 -12.58 10.76 -8.22
C LEU A 6 -12.54 11.78 -7.07
N GLU A 7 -13.65 11.90 -6.38
CA GLU A 7 -13.72 12.67 -5.15
C GLU A 7 -12.86 12.00 -4.08
N TYR A 8 -12.15 12.82 -3.34
CA TYR A 8 -11.41 12.39 -2.16
C TYR A 8 -11.48 13.51 -1.11
N GLY A 9 -11.86 13.15 0.08
CA GLY A 9 -11.95 14.05 1.21
C GLY A 9 -11.16 13.50 2.40
N LYS A 10 -11.05 14.31 3.44
CA LYS A 10 -10.39 13.88 4.68
C LYS A 10 -11.09 12.70 5.34
N GLU A 11 -12.40 12.54 5.10
CA GLU A 11 -13.23 11.44 5.59
C GLU A 11 -12.84 10.08 4.99
N LEU A 12 -12.17 10.07 3.82
CA LEU A 12 -11.66 8.85 3.17
C LEU A 12 -10.17 8.60 3.46
N THR A 13 -9.57 9.39 4.36
CA THR A 13 -8.15 9.29 4.70
C THR A 13 -8.01 9.02 6.19
N MET A 14 -7.36 7.91 6.53
CA MET A 14 -7.08 7.52 7.92
C MET A 14 -5.58 7.46 8.16
N GLU A 15 -5.16 7.83 9.35
CA GLU A 15 -3.78 7.69 9.80
C GLU A 15 -3.59 6.36 10.52
N SER A 16 -2.44 5.72 10.30
CA SER A 16 -2.00 4.48 10.93
C SER A 16 -0.51 4.55 11.26
N ILE A 17 -0.02 3.63 12.08
CA ILE A 17 1.34 3.62 12.61
C ILE A 17 2.15 2.40 12.20
N ASN A 18 1.85 1.81 11.03
CA ASN A 18 2.55 0.66 10.46
C ASN A 18 2.47 -0.60 11.36
N THR A 19 1.28 -0.94 11.81
CA THR A 19 0.99 -2.17 12.54
C THR A 19 -0.33 -2.78 12.08
N GLU A 20 -0.48 -4.10 12.18
CA GLU A 20 -1.75 -4.78 11.87
C GLU A 20 -2.93 -4.20 12.66
N GLU A 21 -2.72 -3.92 13.96
CA GLU A 21 -3.73 -3.32 14.84
C GLU A 21 -4.17 -1.94 14.36
N SER A 22 -3.21 -1.07 13.98
CA SER A 22 -3.54 0.28 13.52
C SER A 22 -4.29 0.27 12.19
N GLY A 23 -3.93 -0.62 11.27
CA GLY A 23 -4.65 -0.81 10.01
C GLY A 23 -6.08 -1.32 10.22
N TYR A 24 -6.25 -2.27 11.15
CA TYR A 24 -7.56 -2.77 11.56
C TYR A 24 -8.46 -1.65 12.10
N GLU A 25 -7.97 -0.86 13.07
CA GLU A 25 -8.75 0.23 13.66
C GLU A 25 -9.06 1.35 12.65
N ALA A 26 -8.11 1.69 11.77
CA ALA A 26 -8.32 2.66 10.72
C ALA A 26 -9.45 2.21 9.75
N MET A 27 -9.42 0.95 9.32
CA MET A 27 -10.45 0.41 8.43
C MET A 27 -11.81 0.30 9.13
N ARG A 28 -11.84 -0.11 10.40
CA ARG A 28 -13.07 -0.16 11.18
C ARG A 28 -13.79 1.20 11.20
N LYS A 29 -13.05 2.30 11.38
CA LYS A 29 -13.60 3.66 11.31
C LYS A 29 -14.12 4.01 9.91
N LEU A 30 -13.41 3.61 8.85
CA LEU A 30 -13.87 3.81 7.46
C LEU A 30 -15.19 3.06 7.20
N LEU A 31 -15.33 1.85 7.73
CA LEU A 31 -16.55 1.04 7.58
C LEU A 31 -17.76 1.60 8.38
N GLU A 32 -17.52 2.44 9.37
CA GLU A 32 -18.55 3.16 10.13
C GLU A 32 -18.97 4.48 9.45
N SER A 33 -18.29 4.91 8.40
CA SER A 33 -18.61 6.14 7.67
C SER A 33 -19.87 6.00 6.83
N SER A 34 -20.49 7.12 6.46
CA SER A 34 -21.68 7.15 5.60
C SER A 34 -21.40 6.70 4.15
N SER A 35 -20.13 6.65 3.74
CA SER A 35 -19.71 6.22 2.41
C SER A 35 -18.56 5.24 2.54
N ILE A 36 -18.85 3.95 2.40
CA ILE A 36 -17.83 2.89 2.42
C ILE A 36 -17.07 2.91 1.09
N PRO A 37 -15.72 2.97 1.10
CA PRO A 37 -14.94 2.94 -0.14
C PRO A 37 -15.01 1.57 -0.82
N THR A 38 -15.01 1.56 -2.14
CA THR A 38 -14.93 0.31 -2.94
C THR A 38 -13.49 -0.13 -3.22
N ALA A 39 -12.51 0.72 -2.92
CA ALA A 39 -11.08 0.40 -3.03
C ALA A 39 -10.28 1.18 -1.98
N VAL A 40 -9.26 0.53 -1.43
CA VAL A 40 -8.39 1.10 -0.41
C VAL A 40 -6.94 0.91 -0.83
N PHE A 41 -6.18 2.01 -0.89
CA PHE A 41 -4.73 1.98 -0.97
C PHE A 41 -4.17 2.19 0.44
N VAL A 42 -3.28 1.31 0.86
CA VAL A 42 -2.69 1.32 2.20
C VAL A 42 -1.18 1.54 2.10
N ALA A 43 -0.65 2.43 2.93
CA ALA A 43 0.74 2.88 2.86
C ALA A 43 1.79 1.80 3.18
N ASN A 44 1.37 0.66 3.76
CA ASN A 44 2.22 -0.51 4.00
C ASN A 44 1.38 -1.79 4.10
N ASP A 45 2.02 -2.94 3.98
CA ASP A 45 1.34 -4.24 3.95
C ASP A 45 0.82 -4.68 5.32
N LEU A 46 1.46 -4.30 6.44
CA LEU A 46 0.97 -4.67 7.77
C LEU A 46 -0.36 -4.00 8.08
N ASP A 47 -0.48 -2.70 7.85
CA ASP A 47 -1.77 -2.00 7.97
C ASP A 47 -2.81 -2.58 7.00
N ALA A 48 -2.41 -2.94 5.76
CA ALA A 48 -3.32 -3.56 4.79
C ALA A 48 -3.88 -4.89 5.29
N ILE A 49 -3.06 -5.74 5.91
CA ILE A 49 -3.48 -7.02 6.47
C ILE A 49 -4.50 -6.79 7.60
N GLY A 50 -4.25 -5.85 8.49
CA GLY A 50 -5.19 -5.46 9.53
C GLY A 50 -6.49 -4.92 8.98
N ALA A 51 -6.42 -4.05 7.97
CA ALA A 51 -7.59 -3.50 7.29
C ALA A 51 -8.43 -4.59 6.61
N MET A 52 -7.80 -5.55 5.93
CA MET A 52 -8.49 -6.69 5.32
C MET A 52 -9.20 -7.56 6.36
N LYS A 53 -8.64 -7.72 7.57
CA LYS A 53 -9.29 -8.43 8.67
C LYS A 53 -10.57 -7.71 9.10
N ALA A 54 -10.55 -6.39 9.28
CA ALA A 54 -11.73 -5.61 9.67
C ALA A 54 -12.86 -5.72 8.65
N VAL A 55 -12.55 -5.76 7.35
CA VAL A 55 -13.52 -5.95 6.26
C VAL A 55 -14.18 -7.32 6.35
N LYS A 56 -13.39 -8.38 6.57
CA LYS A 56 -13.91 -9.75 6.69
C LYS A 56 -14.81 -9.95 7.90
N GLU A 57 -14.51 -9.32 9.03
CA GLU A 57 -15.34 -9.36 10.24
C GLU A 57 -16.71 -8.67 10.05
N LYS A 58 -16.86 -7.87 8.99
CA LYS A 58 -18.13 -7.29 8.55
C LYS A 58 -18.84 -8.09 7.44
N ASP A 59 -18.38 -9.33 7.17
CA ASP A 59 -18.87 -10.19 6.09
C ASP A 59 -18.79 -9.57 4.68
N LEU A 60 -17.91 -8.56 4.50
CA LEU A 60 -17.62 -7.96 3.21
C LEU A 60 -16.52 -8.75 2.48
N ARG A 61 -16.65 -8.84 1.16
CA ARG A 61 -15.78 -9.64 0.31
C ARG A 61 -14.65 -8.79 -0.27
N ILE A 62 -13.49 -9.37 -0.35
CA ILE A 62 -12.31 -8.81 -0.99
C ILE A 62 -11.98 -9.70 -2.20
N PRO A 63 -11.93 -9.18 -3.42
CA PRO A 63 -12.01 -7.77 -3.83
C PRO A 63 -13.42 -7.27 -4.23
N GLU A 64 -14.47 -8.09 -4.17
CA GLU A 64 -15.76 -7.82 -4.81
C GLU A 64 -16.46 -6.59 -4.23
N ASP A 65 -16.42 -6.42 -2.92
CA ASP A 65 -17.04 -5.30 -2.22
C ASP A 65 -16.00 -4.19 -1.96
N ILE A 66 -14.78 -4.56 -1.57
CA ILE A 66 -13.68 -3.61 -1.34
C ILE A 66 -12.36 -4.21 -1.85
N ALA A 67 -11.74 -3.57 -2.85
CA ALA A 67 -10.42 -3.94 -3.35
C ALA A 67 -9.31 -3.34 -2.49
N PHE A 68 -8.16 -4.06 -2.37
CA PHE A 68 -7.01 -3.62 -1.58
C PHE A 68 -5.72 -3.62 -2.38
N ILE A 69 -4.92 -2.57 -2.15
CA ILE A 69 -3.52 -2.48 -2.57
C ILE A 69 -2.70 -2.01 -1.39
N GLY A 70 -1.63 -2.75 -1.07
CA GLY A 70 -0.63 -2.42 -0.06
C GLY A 70 0.64 -1.81 -0.65
N PHE A 71 1.67 -1.74 0.18
CA PHE A 71 2.99 -1.25 -0.18
C PHE A 71 4.04 -1.98 0.66
N ASP A 72 5.19 -2.35 0.09
CA ASP A 72 6.41 -3.00 0.59
C ASP A 72 6.65 -4.39 -0.02
N ASP A 73 5.62 -5.19 -0.32
CA ASP A 73 5.67 -6.59 -0.73
C ASP A 73 6.39 -7.47 0.30
N ILE A 74 5.96 -7.35 1.57
CA ILE A 74 6.45 -8.27 2.61
C ILE A 74 6.00 -9.71 2.32
N GLN A 75 6.74 -10.69 2.82
CA GLN A 75 6.45 -12.10 2.59
C GLN A 75 5.00 -12.48 2.97
N LEU A 76 4.49 -11.90 4.07
CA LEU A 76 3.15 -12.17 4.58
C LEU A 76 2.04 -11.77 3.59
N ALA A 77 2.26 -10.76 2.74
CA ALA A 77 1.31 -10.31 1.72
C ALA A 77 0.89 -11.42 0.75
N SER A 78 1.79 -12.38 0.48
CA SER A 78 1.52 -13.53 -0.40
C SER A 78 0.71 -14.64 0.28
N TYR A 79 0.68 -14.69 1.62
CA TYR A 79 0.00 -15.70 2.41
C TYR A 79 -1.38 -15.29 2.92
N THR A 80 -1.77 -14.02 2.73
CA THR A 80 -3.14 -13.59 3.06
C THR A 80 -4.17 -14.25 2.14
N GLU A 81 -5.43 -14.34 2.60
CA GLU A 81 -6.54 -14.80 1.77
C GLU A 81 -7.64 -13.72 1.75
N PRO A 82 -7.91 -13.09 0.59
CA PRO A 82 -7.14 -13.22 -0.65
C PRO A 82 -5.71 -12.68 -0.52
N SER A 83 -4.78 -13.15 -1.37
CA SER A 83 -3.40 -12.66 -1.37
C SER A 83 -3.33 -11.19 -1.78
N LEU A 84 -2.53 -10.40 -1.05
CA LEU A 84 -2.50 -8.94 -1.16
C LEU A 84 -1.70 -8.47 -2.38
N THR A 85 -2.36 -7.72 -3.26
CA THR A 85 -1.71 -6.90 -4.29
C THR A 85 -0.95 -5.77 -3.60
N THR A 86 0.31 -5.54 -3.99
CA THR A 86 1.17 -4.57 -3.30
C THR A 86 2.23 -4.01 -4.22
N VAL A 87 2.85 -2.91 -3.82
CA VAL A 87 3.97 -2.29 -4.53
C VAL A 87 5.28 -2.75 -3.90
N ARG A 88 6.08 -3.50 -4.66
CA ARG A 88 7.41 -3.97 -4.22
C ARG A 88 8.43 -2.84 -4.30
N GLN A 89 9.12 -2.59 -3.20
CA GLN A 89 10.30 -1.74 -3.15
C GLN A 89 11.57 -2.57 -3.42
N PRO A 90 12.57 -2.04 -4.14
CA PRO A 90 13.87 -2.72 -4.32
C PRO A 90 14.77 -2.53 -3.08
N ILE A 91 14.38 -3.09 -1.93
CA ILE A 91 14.98 -2.84 -0.61
C ILE A 91 16.48 -3.09 -0.60
N PHE A 92 16.95 -4.17 -1.25
CA PHE A 92 18.37 -4.49 -1.32
C PHE A 92 19.16 -3.41 -2.09
N GLU A 93 18.64 -2.97 -3.24
CA GLU A 93 19.24 -1.91 -4.04
C GLU A 93 19.19 -0.56 -3.32
N MET A 94 18.11 -0.28 -2.58
CA MET A 94 18.00 0.91 -1.73
C MET A 94 19.14 0.92 -0.68
N GLY A 95 19.34 -0.19 0.02
CA GLY A 95 20.38 -0.32 1.03
C GLY A 95 21.80 -0.13 0.46
N THR A 96 22.11 -0.82 -0.63
CA THR A 96 23.44 -0.72 -1.27
C THR A 96 23.70 0.67 -1.84
N THR A 97 22.68 1.28 -2.47
CA THR A 97 22.77 2.65 -3.00
C THR A 97 22.94 3.66 -1.88
N ALA A 98 22.18 3.53 -0.78
CA ALA A 98 22.29 4.43 0.37
C ALA A 98 23.71 4.41 0.98
N ILE A 99 24.28 3.23 1.16
CA ILE A 99 25.67 3.09 1.65
C ILE A 99 26.68 3.75 0.68
N SER A 100 26.52 3.49 -0.62
CA SER A 100 27.40 4.08 -1.63
C SER A 100 27.33 5.60 -1.64
N LEU A 101 26.12 6.17 -1.51
CA LEU A 101 25.92 7.61 -1.41
C LEU A 101 26.52 8.19 -0.12
N LEU A 102 26.39 7.49 0.99
CA LEU A 102 26.95 7.91 2.28
C LEU A 102 28.49 7.97 2.20
N VAL A 103 29.14 6.94 1.66
CA VAL A 103 30.60 6.93 1.46
C VAL A 103 31.01 8.09 0.58
N GLN A 104 30.34 8.34 -0.53
CA GLN A 104 30.66 9.47 -1.42
C GLN A 104 30.52 10.83 -0.72
N LEU A 105 29.49 10.99 0.13
CA LEU A 105 29.31 12.23 0.90
C LEU A 105 30.45 12.45 1.90
N ILE A 106 30.91 11.40 2.58
CA ILE A 106 32.03 11.46 3.53
C ILE A 106 33.32 11.85 2.79
N GLU A 107 33.59 11.22 1.66
CA GLU A 107 34.81 11.47 0.89
C GLU A 107 34.83 12.86 0.21
N ARG A 108 33.66 13.37 -0.21
CA ARG A 108 33.51 14.65 -0.91
C ARG A 108 33.39 15.87 0.00
N LYS A 109 33.51 15.73 1.31
CA LYS A 109 33.46 16.83 2.29
C LYS A 109 32.34 17.84 2.05
N GLY A 110 31.08 17.33 1.96
CA GLY A 110 29.88 18.21 2.03
C GLY A 110 29.46 18.87 0.72
N LYS A 111 29.70 18.27 -0.44
CA LYS A 111 28.98 18.63 -1.67
C LYS A 111 27.53 18.15 -1.63
N GLU A 112 26.66 18.80 -2.42
CA GLU A 112 25.21 18.62 -2.44
C GLU A 112 24.74 17.15 -2.33
N PRO A 113 23.60 16.90 -1.65
CA PRO A 113 23.07 15.54 -1.50
C PRO A 113 22.76 14.95 -2.89
N LEU A 114 23.26 13.75 -3.13
CA LEU A 114 22.94 13.00 -4.34
C LEU A 114 21.53 12.39 -4.18
N LYS A 115 20.69 12.59 -5.18
CA LYS A 115 19.38 11.95 -5.27
C LYS A 115 19.43 10.82 -6.28
N VAL A 116 19.01 9.63 -5.86
CA VAL A 116 18.81 8.47 -6.74
C VAL A 116 17.39 7.99 -6.59
N GLU A 117 16.69 7.83 -7.70
CA GLU A 117 15.36 7.24 -7.76
C GLU A 117 15.47 5.79 -8.24
N LEU A 118 14.89 4.87 -7.48
CA LEU A 118 14.86 3.45 -7.81
C LEU A 118 13.43 3.06 -8.20
N PRO A 119 13.23 2.29 -9.28
CA PRO A 119 11.90 1.90 -9.72
C PRO A 119 11.26 0.91 -8.75
N THR A 120 9.99 1.11 -8.47
CA THR A 120 9.14 0.14 -7.77
C THR A 120 8.42 -0.76 -8.77
N GLN A 121 7.86 -1.87 -8.29
CA GLN A 121 7.10 -2.82 -9.11
C GLN A 121 5.75 -3.13 -8.48
N LEU A 122 4.66 -3.02 -9.25
CA LEU A 122 3.35 -3.48 -8.82
C LEU A 122 3.28 -5.02 -8.93
N ILE A 123 3.00 -5.68 -7.80
CA ILE A 123 2.81 -7.13 -7.70
C ILE A 123 1.31 -7.38 -7.59
N ILE A 124 0.68 -7.73 -8.70
CA ILE A 124 -0.75 -7.99 -8.77
C ILE A 124 -1.05 -9.37 -8.19
N ARG A 125 -1.99 -9.42 -7.24
CA ARG A 125 -2.53 -10.63 -6.60
C ARG A 125 -4.05 -10.56 -6.55
N LYS A 126 -4.69 -11.35 -5.67
CA LYS A 126 -6.15 -11.51 -5.64
C LYS A 126 -6.90 -10.33 -5.01
N SER A 127 -6.30 -9.56 -4.12
CA SER A 127 -7.00 -8.51 -3.35
C SER A 127 -7.46 -7.30 -4.15
N SER A 128 -6.93 -7.08 -5.35
CA SER A 128 -7.33 -5.98 -6.26
C SER A 128 -8.32 -6.41 -7.36
N GLY A 129 -8.67 -7.69 -7.41
CA GLY A 129 -9.51 -8.25 -8.46
C GLY A 129 -8.80 -8.45 -9.80
N GLU A 130 -9.46 -9.15 -10.70
CA GLU A 130 -8.99 -9.29 -12.08
C GLU A 130 -9.30 -8.03 -12.89
N ILE A 131 -8.32 -7.57 -13.67
CA ILE A 131 -8.57 -6.55 -14.69
C ILE A 131 -9.42 -7.21 -15.76
N LYS A 132 -10.75 -7.04 -15.68
CA LYS A 132 -11.63 -7.41 -16.80
C LYS A 132 -11.29 -6.47 -17.95
N ASN A 133 -10.47 -6.93 -18.89
CA ASN A 133 -10.29 -6.25 -20.18
C ASN A 133 -11.68 -6.07 -20.79
N LYS A 134 -12.27 -4.88 -20.66
CA LYS A 134 -13.39 -4.50 -21.51
C LYS A 134 -12.83 -4.47 -22.92
N GLN A 135 -13.05 -5.53 -23.68
CA GLN A 135 -12.91 -5.50 -25.13
C GLN A 135 -13.76 -4.33 -25.61
N ARG A 136 -13.09 -3.33 -26.18
CA ARG A 136 -13.72 -2.25 -26.91
C ARG A 136 -14.11 -2.76 -28.30
#